data_9172f6ee4da3d32ad19e51868f3c459b
#
_entry.id   9172f6ee4da3d32ad19e51868f3c459b
#
_cell.length_a   1.000
_cell.length_b   1.000
_cell.length_c   1.000
_cell.angle_alpha   90.00
_cell.angle_beta   90.00
_cell.angle_gamma   90.00
#
_symmetry.space_group_name_H-M   'P 1'
#
loop_
_entity.id
_entity.type
_entity.pdbx_description
1 polymer ?
#
loop_
_entity_poly.entity_id
_entity_poly.type
_entity_poly.pdbx_seq_one_letter_code
_entity_poly.pdbx_strand_id
1 'polypeptide(L)'
;MKRRKFFESISAAALAASIFVVGCGVKSPPVPPQQAVPERIVGLDASSEKNGVLLSWERPARTAGGHKMRDLGSFEVDRAENTGAFRPLTEIPVTDQDRFQQQRKFTYLDAGAELGHHYRYQVMSSTLDAYRSDPSNEAEITHALPKPPPNPENFVIPRPKPLP
;
A
#
# COMPACT_ATOMS: atom_id res chain seq x y z
N MET A 1 -54.81 -49.00 28.57
CA MET A 1 -53.64 -49.37 27.77
C MET A 1 -53.46 -48.42 26.54
N LYS A 2 -53.20 -47.09 26.74
CA LYS A 2 -53.04 -46.14 25.62
C LYS A 2 -51.92 -45.10 25.84
N ARG A 3 -51.02 -45.27 26.79
CA ARG A 3 -49.98 -44.29 27.14
C ARG A 3 -48.53 -44.66 26.73
N ARG A 4 -48.27 -45.88 26.22
CA ARG A 4 -46.91 -46.33 25.89
C ARG A 4 -46.46 -46.03 24.42
N LYS A 5 -47.33 -45.69 23.50
CA LYS A 5 -46.97 -45.44 22.10
C LYS A 5 -46.58 -44.01 21.77
N PHE A 6 -46.76 -43.08 22.73
CA PHE A 6 -46.47 -41.64 22.49
C PHE A 6 -45.00 -41.27 22.78
N PHE A 7 -44.31 -42.08 23.59
CA PHE A 7 -42.90 -41.79 23.92
C PHE A 7 -41.88 -42.33 22.93
N GLU A 8 -42.21 -43.32 22.13
CA GLU A 8 -41.29 -43.88 21.12
C GLU A 8 -41.16 -43.03 19.86
N SER A 9 -42.18 -42.21 19.54
CA SER A 9 -42.14 -41.33 18.38
C SER A 9 -41.30 -40.05 18.57
N ILE A 10 -41.02 -39.63 19.81
CA ILE A 10 -40.24 -38.42 20.10
C ILE A 10 -38.75 -38.71 20.07
N SER A 11 -38.33 -39.93 20.40
CA SER A 11 -36.90 -40.29 20.38
C SER A 11 -36.33 -40.48 19.00
N ALA A 12 -37.13 -40.85 18.01
CA ALA A 12 -36.68 -41.02 16.59
C ALA A 12 -36.53 -39.69 15.87
N ALA A 13 -37.32 -38.66 16.20
CA ALA A 13 -37.24 -37.34 15.61
C ALA A 13 -36.04 -36.52 16.12
N ALA A 14 -35.59 -36.74 17.36
CA ALA A 14 -34.44 -36.07 17.94
C ALA A 14 -33.09 -36.55 17.39
N LEU A 15 -33.01 -37.79 16.91
CA LEU A 15 -31.77 -38.36 16.35
C LEU A 15 -31.53 -37.95 14.89
N ALA A 16 -32.59 -37.57 14.17
CA ALA A 16 -32.46 -37.13 12.77
C ALA A 16 -32.00 -35.67 12.60
N ALA A 17 -32.07 -34.85 13.63
CA ALA A 17 -31.69 -33.43 13.60
C ALA A 17 -30.19 -33.17 13.81
N SER A 18 -29.39 -34.18 14.17
CA SER A 18 -27.97 -34.01 14.55
C SER A 18 -26.96 -34.15 13.42
N ILE A 19 -27.39 -34.35 12.17
CA ILE A 19 -26.48 -34.70 11.06
C ILE A 19 -26.12 -33.49 10.13
N PHE A 20 -26.62 -32.29 10.37
CA PHE A 20 -26.42 -31.16 9.48
C PHE A 20 -25.36 -30.14 9.90
N VAL A 21 -24.41 -30.45 10.79
CA VAL A 21 -23.34 -29.52 11.18
C VAL A 21 -21.96 -30.08 10.81
N VAL A 22 -21.81 -30.62 9.60
CA VAL A 22 -20.49 -30.78 9.00
C VAL A 22 -20.33 -29.67 7.97
N GLY A 23 -20.15 -28.44 8.43
CA GLY A 23 -19.65 -27.37 7.62
C GLY A 23 -18.19 -27.67 7.24
N CYS A 24 -17.96 -28.43 6.16
CA CYS A 24 -16.65 -28.50 5.54
C CYS A 24 -16.31 -27.10 5.05
N GLY A 25 -15.53 -26.36 5.84
CA GLY A 25 -14.88 -25.15 5.36
C GLY A 25 -14.06 -25.52 4.11
N VAL A 26 -14.50 -25.11 2.95
CA VAL A 26 -13.73 -25.25 1.69
C VAL A 26 -12.49 -24.38 1.86
N LYS A 27 -11.36 -25.02 2.18
CA LYS A 27 -10.07 -24.34 2.18
C LYS A 27 -9.76 -23.96 0.74
N SER A 28 -9.54 -22.69 0.50
CA SER A 28 -9.01 -22.23 -0.80
C SER A 28 -7.72 -22.99 -1.12
N PRO A 29 -7.49 -23.37 -2.39
CA PRO A 29 -6.23 -23.98 -2.78
C PRO A 29 -5.06 -23.08 -2.41
N PRO A 30 -3.87 -23.63 -2.09
CA PRO A 30 -2.67 -22.85 -1.82
C PRO A 30 -2.36 -21.91 -2.99
N VAL A 31 -2.12 -20.64 -2.69
CA VAL A 31 -1.70 -19.67 -3.71
C VAL A 31 -0.22 -19.88 -3.97
N PRO A 32 0.23 -20.03 -5.23
CA PRO A 32 1.65 -20.09 -5.56
C PRO A 32 2.39 -18.85 -5.03
N PRO A 33 3.62 -18.98 -4.52
CA PRO A 33 4.39 -17.85 -3.97
C PRO A 33 4.48 -16.63 -4.91
N GLN A 34 4.60 -16.88 -6.22
CA GLN A 34 4.67 -15.83 -7.25
C GLN A 34 3.37 -14.99 -7.36
N GLN A 35 2.24 -15.54 -6.93
CA GLN A 35 0.95 -14.86 -6.92
C GLN A 35 0.65 -14.18 -5.57
N ALA A 36 1.41 -14.53 -4.53
CA ALA A 36 1.28 -13.96 -3.19
C ALA A 36 2.05 -12.64 -3.02
N VAL A 37 3.01 -12.34 -3.91
CA VAL A 37 3.76 -11.07 -3.85
C VAL A 37 2.84 -9.87 -4.05
N PRO A 38 3.10 -8.72 -3.40
CA PRO A 38 2.36 -7.49 -3.68
C PRO A 38 2.48 -7.06 -5.14
N GLU A 39 1.45 -6.43 -5.70
CA GLU A 39 1.60 -5.72 -6.97
C GLU A 39 2.67 -4.63 -6.86
N ARG A 40 3.37 -4.41 -7.97
CA ARG A 40 4.35 -3.33 -8.12
C ARG A 40 3.69 -1.98 -7.83
N ILE A 41 4.35 -1.14 -7.04
CA ILE A 41 3.94 0.25 -6.84
C ILE A 41 4.17 1.03 -8.14
N VAL A 42 3.15 1.74 -8.60
CA VAL A 42 3.19 2.61 -9.77
C VAL A 42 2.76 4.02 -9.35
N GLY A 43 3.60 5.00 -9.41
CA GLY A 43 3.26 6.35 -8.98
C GLY A 43 4.04 6.77 -7.74
N LEU A 44 5.25 6.24 -7.58
CA LEU A 44 6.24 6.86 -6.72
C LEU A 44 6.58 8.23 -7.29
N ASP A 45 6.46 9.25 -6.45
CA ASP A 45 6.78 10.65 -6.74
C ASP A 45 7.78 11.19 -5.73
N ALA A 46 8.62 12.12 -6.17
CA ALA A 46 9.64 12.78 -5.35
C ALA A 46 9.53 14.30 -5.50
N SER A 47 9.52 15.01 -4.40
CA SER A 47 9.49 16.47 -4.37
C SER A 47 10.57 17.04 -3.46
N SER A 48 11.15 18.18 -3.86
CA SER A 48 12.12 18.88 -3.01
C SER A 48 11.40 19.68 -1.94
N GLU A 49 11.79 19.41 -0.71
CA GLU A 49 11.34 20.15 0.47
C GLU A 49 12.51 20.91 1.08
N LYS A 50 12.23 21.85 2.00
CA LYS A 50 13.27 22.61 2.67
C LYS A 50 14.26 21.73 3.44
N ASN A 51 13.80 20.58 3.93
CA ASN A 51 14.55 19.72 4.84
C ASN A 51 14.97 18.40 4.19
N GLY A 52 14.89 18.27 2.86
CA GLY A 52 15.24 17.04 2.15
C GLY A 52 14.36 16.76 0.94
N VAL A 53 14.28 15.50 0.54
CA VAL A 53 13.41 15.01 -0.54
C VAL A 53 12.24 14.25 0.07
N LEU A 54 11.03 14.73 -0.21
CA LEU A 54 9.79 14.05 0.19
C LEU A 54 9.36 13.07 -0.89
N LEU A 55 9.28 11.80 -0.53
CA LEU A 55 8.75 10.73 -1.35
C LEU A 55 7.28 10.51 -1.02
N SER A 56 6.46 10.18 -2.01
CA SER A 56 5.07 9.80 -1.80
C SER A 56 4.64 8.70 -2.78
N TRP A 57 3.85 7.74 -2.28
CA TRP A 57 3.32 6.62 -3.08
C TRP A 57 2.01 6.10 -2.51
N GLU A 58 1.32 5.29 -3.29
CA GLU A 58 0.15 4.55 -2.81
C GLU A 58 0.51 3.09 -2.55
N ARG A 59 -0.12 2.52 -1.51
CA ARG A 59 0.03 1.08 -1.22
C ARG A 59 -0.57 0.23 -2.33
N PRO A 60 0.01 -0.94 -2.63
CA PRO A 60 -0.63 -1.89 -3.54
C PRO A 60 -1.99 -2.34 -2.97
N ALA A 61 -3.02 -2.31 -3.80
CA ALA A 61 -4.36 -2.77 -3.44
C ALA A 61 -4.52 -4.29 -3.57
N ARG A 62 -3.65 -4.92 -4.36
CA ARG A 62 -3.72 -6.34 -4.74
C ARG A 62 -2.36 -7.00 -4.68
N THR A 63 -2.39 -8.32 -4.74
CA THR A 63 -1.22 -9.16 -5.05
C THR A 63 -1.08 -9.32 -6.56
N ALA A 64 0.07 -9.77 -7.03
CA ALA A 64 0.30 -10.12 -8.45
C ALA A 64 -0.68 -11.18 -8.97
N GLY A 65 -1.24 -12.02 -8.10
CA GLY A 65 -2.32 -12.94 -8.41
C GLY A 65 -3.71 -12.32 -8.47
N GLY A 66 -3.83 -10.98 -8.31
CA GLY A 66 -5.10 -10.23 -8.38
C GLY A 66 -5.94 -10.28 -7.10
N HIS A 67 -5.47 -10.95 -6.04
CA HIS A 67 -6.18 -11.01 -4.76
C HIS A 67 -6.04 -9.68 -4.00
N LYS A 68 -7.05 -9.35 -3.18
CA LYS A 68 -6.98 -8.15 -2.32
C LYS A 68 -5.82 -8.27 -1.33
N MET A 69 -4.95 -7.24 -1.28
CA MET A 69 -3.85 -7.15 -0.32
C MET A 69 -4.38 -6.92 1.11
N ARG A 70 -4.02 -7.81 2.04
CA ARG A 70 -4.45 -7.73 3.44
C ARG A 70 -3.29 -7.81 4.43
N ASP A 71 -2.19 -8.37 4.01
CA ASP A 71 -1.03 -8.77 4.80
C ASP A 71 0.23 -7.97 4.46
N LEU A 72 0.05 -6.72 4.01
CA LEU A 72 1.15 -5.81 3.75
C LEU A 72 1.94 -5.57 5.05
N GLY A 73 3.25 -5.87 5.03
CA GLY A 73 4.15 -5.81 6.19
C GLY A 73 4.98 -4.55 6.24
N SER A 74 5.64 -4.20 5.14
CA SER A 74 6.56 -3.05 5.10
C SER A 74 6.75 -2.51 3.68
N PHE A 75 7.39 -1.34 3.62
CA PHE A 75 7.98 -0.78 2.40
C PHE A 75 9.47 -0.62 2.60
N GLU A 76 10.26 -1.04 1.63
CA GLU A 76 11.68 -0.76 1.53
C GLU A 76 11.91 0.36 0.52
N VAL A 77 12.58 1.42 0.94
CA VAL A 77 12.94 2.57 0.11
C VAL A 77 14.41 2.46 -0.23
N ASP A 78 14.73 2.42 -1.51
CA ASP A 78 16.09 2.46 -2.01
C ASP A 78 16.41 3.84 -2.60
N ARG A 79 17.67 4.25 -2.47
CA ARG A 79 18.21 5.47 -3.07
C ARG A 79 19.45 5.15 -3.88
N ALA A 80 19.57 5.83 -5.03
CA ALA A 80 20.80 5.90 -5.81
C ALA A 80 21.16 7.38 -6.02
N GLU A 81 22.43 7.69 -6.00
CA GLU A 81 22.95 9.01 -6.33
C GLU A 81 23.50 8.99 -7.75
N ASN A 82 23.10 9.95 -8.57
CA ASN A 82 23.46 10.05 -9.98
C ASN A 82 23.19 8.73 -10.74
N THR A 83 24.19 8.18 -11.39
CA THR A 83 24.13 6.90 -12.11
C THR A 83 24.55 5.70 -11.25
N GLY A 84 24.72 5.89 -9.93
CA GLY A 84 25.11 4.85 -9.01
C GLY A 84 24.08 3.74 -8.86
N ALA A 85 24.45 2.65 -8.21
CA ALA A 85 23.54 1.56 -7.89
C ALA A 85 22.60 1.94 -6.76
N PHE A 86 21.37 1.43 -6.79
CA PHE A 86 20.44 1.52 -5.68
C PHE A 86 20.97 0.84 -4.42
N ARG A 87 20.77 1.48 -3.28
CA ARG A 87 21.10 0.96 -1.95
C ARG A 87 19.92 1.17 -1.02
N PRO A 88 19.63 0.23 -0.13
CA PRO A 88 18.60 0.39 0.88
C PRO A 88 18.86 1.65 1.70
N LEU A 89 17.85 2.51 1.81
CA LEU A 89 17.85 3.74 2.59
C LEU A 89 17.13 3.53 3.92
N THR A 90 15.93 2.95 3.86
CA THR A 90 15.11 2.69 5.04
C THR A 90 14.05 1.62 4.76
N GLU A 91 13.57 1.01 5.84
CA GLU A 91 12.38 0.17 5.85
C GLU A 91 11.29 0.83 6.69
N ILE A 92 10.09 0.93 6.16
CA ILE A 92 8.93 1.55 6.79
C ILE A 92 7.90 0.45 7.09
N PRO A 93 7.73 0.06 8.35
CA PRO A 93 6.75 -0.95 8.72
C PRO A 93 5.33 -0.41 8.55
N VAL A 94 4.43 -1.25 8.05
CA VAL A 94 2.99 -0.97 7.99
C VAL A 94 2.36 -1.48 9.27
N THR A 95 1.90 -0.59 10.12
CA THR A 95 1.32 -0.93 11.42
C THR A 95 -0.06 -1.59 11.26
N ASP A 96 -0.53 -2.26 12.30
CA ASP A 96 -1.90 -2.81 12.34
C ASP A 96 -2.94 -1.70 12.11
N GLN A 97 -2.72 -0.52 12.68
CA GLN A 97 -3.59 0.63 12.49
C GLN A 97 -3.68 1.05 11.02
N ASP A 98 -2.55 1.13 10.29
CA ASP A 98 -2.52 1.46 8.87
C ASP A 98 -3.24 0.40 8.02
N ARG A 99 -3.13 -0.87 8.41
CA ARG A 99 -3.85 -1.99 7.77
C ARG A 99 -5.35 -1.88 7.98
N PHE A 100 -5.80 -1.62 9.21
CA PHE A 100 -7.23 -1.49 9.56
C PHE A 100 -7.87 -0.24 8.98
N GLN A 101 -7.20 0.91 9.04
CA GLN A 101 -7.67 2.18 8.47
C GLN A 101 -7.59 2.22 6.94
N GLN A 102 -7.00 1.20 6.32
CA GLN A 102 -6.75 1.16 4.88
C GLN A 102 -6.01 2.40 4.39
N GLN A 103 -5.02 2.86 5.18
CA GLN A 103 -4.12 3.94 4.78
C GLN A 103 -3.62 3.69 3.36
N ARG A 104 -3.96 4.59 2.44
CA ARG A 104 -3.65 4.42 1.02
C ARG A 104 -2.35 5.09 0.64
N LYS A 105 -2.12 6.30 1.12
CA LYS A 105 -0.95 7.12 0.77
C LYS A 105 0.09 7.05 1.89
N PHE A 106 1.32 6.78 1.50
CA PHE A 106 2.49 6.77 2.35
C PHE A 106 3.46 7.84 1.89
N THR A 107 4.23 8.38 2.83
CA THR A 107 5.26 9.38 2.57
C THR A 107 6.49 9.08 3.39
N TYR A 108 7.64 9.46 2.87
CA TYR A 108 8.92 9.40 3.56
C TYR A 108 9.77 10.62 3.22
N LEU A 109 10.35 11.26 4.22
CA LEU A 109 11.27 12.39 4.03
C LEU A 109 12.71 11.89 4.14
N ASP A 110 13.43 11.91 3.02
CA ASP A 110 14.88 11.71 3.03
C ASP A 110 15.58 13.01 3.44
N ALA A 111 15.79 13.16 4.75
CA ALA A 111 16.49 14.31 5.32
C ALA A 111 18.01 14.27 5.08
N GLY A 112 18.54 13.14 4.59
CA GLY A 112 19.96 13.00 4.21
C GLY A 112 20.26 13.41 2.77
N ALA A 113 19.26 13.87 2.01
CA ALA A 113 19.47 14.38 0.67
C ALA A 113 20.09 15.78 0.69
N GLU A 114 21.22 15.97 0.01
CA GLU A 114 21.97 17.23 -0.04
C GLU A 114 21.52 18.10 -1.21
N LEU A 115 21.53 19.43 -1.01
CA LEU A 115 21.17 20.38 -2.06
C LEU A 115 22.13 20.32 -3.25
N GLY A 116 21.57 20.37 -4.45
CA GLY A 116 22.31 20.31 -5.70
C GLY A 116 22.63 18.89 -6.19
N HIS A 117 22.40 17.87 -5.37
CA HIS A 117 22.65 16.48 -5.74
C HIS A 117 21.46 15.90 -6.50
N HIS A 118 21.74 15.00 -7.43
CA HIS A 118 20.73 14.26 -8.17
C HIS A 118 20.53 12.88 -7.57
N TYR A 119 19.28 12.56 -7.23
CA TYR A 119 18.88 11.30 -6.62
C TYR A 119 17.85 10.57 -7.46
N ARG A 120 17.91 9.24 -7.39
CA ARG A 120 16.88 8.33 -7.91
C ARG A 120 16.39 7.47 -6.77
N TYR A 121 15.09 7.27 -6.69
CA TYR A 121 14.44 6.48 -5.67
C TYR A 121 13.59 5.39 -6.28
N GLN A 122 13.49 4.26 -5.58
CA GLN A 122 12.52 3.20 -5.85
C GLN A 122 11.99 2.66 -4.53
N VAL A 123 10.79 2.09 -4.56
CA VAL A 123 10.13 1.52 -3.38
C VAL A 123 9.65 0.12 -3.71
N MET A 124 9.88 -0.81 -2.82
CA MET A 124 9.32 -2.15 -2.86
C MET A 124 8.43 -2.38 -1.65
N SER A 125 7.40 -3.20 -1.80
CA SER A 125 6.53 -3.60 -0.70
C SER A 125 6.74 -5.06 -0.37
N SER A 126 6.60 -5.41 0.92
CA SER A 126 6.70 -6.78 1.41
C SER A 126 5.46 -7.16 2.20
N THR A 127 5.06 -8.42 2.13
CA THR A 127 4.04 -9.00 3.01
C THR A 127 4.62 -9.30 4.39
N LEU A 128 3.76 -9.65 5.35
CA LEU A 128 4.17 -10.15 6.67
C LEU A 128 5.00 -11.45 6.57
N ASP A 129 4.77 -12.25 5.53
CA ASP A 129 5.52 -13.47 5.24
C ASP A 129 6.78 -13.20 4.38
N ALA A 130 7.21 -11.95 4.26
CA ALA A 130 8.40 -11.49 3.52
C ALA A 130 8.36 -11.75 1.99
N TYR A 131 7.18 -11.94 1.38
CA TYR A 131 7.06 -11.91 -0.08
C TYR A 131 7.20 -10.48 -0.57
N ARG A 132 8.19 -10.24 -1.44
CA ARG A 132 8.58 -8.90 -1.90
C ARG A 132 8.10 -8.63 -3.33
N SER A 133 7.59 -7.43 -3.58
CA SER A 133 7.21 -6.97 -4.91
C SER A 133 8.41 -6.66 -5.80
N ASP A 134 8.17 -6.52 -7.10
CA ASP A 134 9.10 -5.83 -7.99
C ASP A 134 9.27 -4.36 -7.56
N PRO A 135 10.41 -3.72 -7.91
CA PRO A 135 10.62 -2.29 -7.67
C PRO A 135 9.56 -1.42 -8.34
N SER A 136 9.22 -0.29 -7.72
CA SER A 136 8.35 0.74 -8.30
C SER A 136 8.91 1.35 -9.60
N ASN A 137 8.20 2.33 -10.17
CA ASN A 137 8.86 3.28 -11.08
C ASN A 137 9.99 3.99 -10.34
N GLU A 138 11.02 4.40 -11.07
CA GLU A 138 12.03 5.31 -10.54
C GLU A 138 11.46 6.72 -10.44
N ALA A 139 11.70 7.39 -9.30
CA ALA A 139 11.44 8.81 -9.12
C ALA A 139 12.79 9.52 -9.08
N GLU A 140 13.03 10.39 -10.04
CA GLU A 140 14.29 11.14 -10.20
C GLU A 140 14.10 12.60 -9.80
N ILE A 141 15.05 13.13 -9.06
CA ILE A 141 15.00 14.53 -8.64
C ILE A 141 16.41 15.09 -8.39
N THR A 142 16.63 16.35 -8.79
CA THR A 142 17.75 17.13 -8.25
C THR A 142 17.24 17.95 -7.08
N HIS A 143 17.76 17.70 -5.88
CA HIS A 143 17.30 18.37 -4.69
C HIS A 143 17.64 19.87 -4.75
N ALA A 144 16.63 20.73 -4.80
CA ALA A 144 16.74 22.17 -4.85
C ALA A 144 15.76 22.82 -3.87
N LEU A 145 16.08 24.00 -3.36
CA LEU A 145 15.12 24.71 -2.52
C LEU A 145 13.84 25.02 -3.33
N PRO A 146 12.66 24.84 -2.71
CA PRO A 146 11.41 25.25 -3.34
C PRO A 146 11.48 26.71 -3.78
N LYS A 147 11.06 26.97 -5.02
CA LYS A 147 11.00 28.36 -5.51
C LYS A 147 10.01 29.15 -4.66
N PRO A 148 10.41 30.32 -4.12
CA PRO A 148 9.49 31.13 -3.34
C PRO A 148 8.26 31.50 -4.19
N PRO A 149 7.08 31.64 -3.58
CA PRO A 149 5.90 32.07 -4.29
C PRO A 149 6.14 33.40 -4.99
N PRO A 150 5.53 33.68 -6.15
CA PRO A 150 5.67 34.94 -6.84
C PRO A 150 5.23 36.08 -5.91
N ASN A 151 6.03 37.14 -5.86
CA ASN A 151 5.72 38.33 -5.04
C ASN A 151 4.37 38.90 -5.52
N PRO A 152 3.35 39.02 -4.66
CA PRO A 152 2.04 39.57 -5.05
C PRO A 152 2.13 41.02 -5.59
N GLU A 153 3.16 41.77 -5.25
CA GLU A 153 3.40 43.13 -5.78
C GLU A 153 3.71 43.13 -7.29
N ASN A 154 4.18 42.00 -7.84
CA ASN A 154 4.46 41.85 -9.27
C ASN A 154 3.22 41.41 -10.08
N PHE A 155 2.06 41.27 -9.44
CA PHE A 155 0.83 40.90 -10.12
C PHE A 155 0.21 42.12 -10.80
N VAL A 156 0.64 42.44 -12.02
CA VAL A 156 0.02 43.46 -12.85
C VAL A 156 -1.35 42.93 -13.32
N ILE A 157 -2.44 43.41 -12.74
CA ILE A 157 -3.79 43.12 -13.24
C ILE A 157 -3.90 43.76 -14.63
N PRO A 158 -4.11 42.99 -15.71
CA PRO A 158 -4.33 43.56 -17.03
C PRO A 158 -5.55 44.49 -16.98
N ARG A 159 -5.40 45.77 -17.39
CA ARG A 159 -6.54 46.66 -17.48
C ARG A 159 -7.51 46.11 -18.53
N PRO A 160 -8.83 46.07 -18.23
CA PRO A 160 -9.81 45.68 -19.21
C PRO A 160 -9.71 46.60 -20.44
N LYS A 161 -9.68 45.98 -21.63
CA LYS A 161 -9.68 46.70 -22.89
C LYS A 161 -10.97 47.50 -23.01
N PRO A 162 -10.98 48.79 -23.31
CA PRO A 162 -12.22 49.55 -23.52
C PRO A 162 -13.02 48.89 -24.62
N LEU A 163 -14.30 48.72 -24.38
CA LEU A 163 -15.29 48.24 -25.35
C LEU A 163 -15.42 49.27 -26.48
N PRO A 164 -15.62 48.81 -27.75
CA PRO A 164 -15.83 49.67 -28.88
C PRO A 164 -17.11 50.49 -28.80
#